data_5314e963638a21e63c7cc64223909dac
#
_entry.id   5314e963638a21e63c7cc64223909dac
#
_cell.length_a   1.000
_cell.length_b   1.000
_cell.length_c   1.000
_cell.angle_alpha   90.00
_cell.angle_beta   90.00
_cell.angle_gamma   90.00
#
_symmetry.space_group_name_H-M   'P 1'
#
loop_
_entity.id
_entity.type
_entity.pdbx_description
1 polymer ?
#
loop_
_entity_poly.entity_id
_entity_poly.type
_entity_poly.pdbx_seq_one_letter_code
_entity_poly.pdbx_strand_id
1 'polypeptide(L)'
;YAYEEGTDEDIVLSVNPKSSSKVKEGNTITITISSFENTIVVEDYVKEKSKLDLVKAELEAEGIRVITTAKKVTEEDEIEENTIVKQSVLPGERLEKNNGVIELTYATLIVVYPDFTDGTYNKDLIQQFCDDNGITCKFKEHESPDHNEGAIINQSRPVGDEVIKGADITITIAIN
;
A
#
# COMPACT_ATOMS: atom_id res chain seq x y z
N TYR A 1 -18.74 23.42 -20.53
CA TYR A 1 -17.62 23.46 -19.59
C TYR A 1 -16.81 22.15 -19.68
N ALA A 2 -15.51 22.21 -19.41
CA ALA A 2 -14.61 21.07 -19.34
C ALA A 2 -13.46 21.37 -18.36
N TYR A 3 -12.91 20.33 -17.73
CA TYR A 3 -11.67 20.45 -16.95
C TYR A 3 -10.47 20.26 -17.88
N GLU A 4 -9.43 21.07 -17.73
CA GLU A 4 -8.12 20.91 -18.37
C GLU A 4 -7.03 21.18 -17.33
N GLU A 5 -6.19 20.17 -17.13
CA GLU A 5 -5.09 20.24 -16.15
C GLU A 5 -4.14 21.40 -16.46
N GLY A 6 -3.72 22.12 -15.43
CA GLY A 6 -2.83 23.28 -15.59
C GLY A 6 -3.48 24.55 -16.14
N THR A 7 -4.80 24.54 -16.32
CA THR A 7 -5.57 25.72 -16.80
C THR A 7 -6.42 26.29 -15.67
N ASP A 8 -6.41 27.62 -15.51
CA ASP A 8 -7.25 28.32 -14.54
C ASP A 8 -8.75 28.19 -14.92
N GLU A 9 -9.64 28.41 -13.95
CA GLU A 9 -11.08 28.45 -14.15
C GLU A 9 -11.47 29.63 -15.09
N ASP A 10 -12.58 29.48 -15.81
CA ASP A 10 -13.15 30.48 -16.73
C ASP A 10 -12.27 30.84 -17.96
N ILE A 11 -11.29 30.02 -18.29
CA ILE A 11 -10.51 30.19 -19.54
C ILE A 11 -11.19 29.48 -20.69
N VAL A 12 -11.21 30.15 -21.84
CA VAL A 12 -11.75 29.58 -23.10
C VAL A 12 -10.79 28.51 -23.63
N LEU A 13 -11.20 27.24 -23.55
CA LEU A 13 -10.45 26.08 -24.04
C LEU A 13 -10.60 25.87 -25.54
N SER A 14 -11.81 26.05 -26.05
CA SER A 14 -12.07 25.87 -27.48
C SER A 14 -13.28 26.67 -28.00
N VAL A 15 -13.29 26.92 -29.28
CA VAL A 15 -14.41 27.55 -30.00
C VAL A 15 -14.71 26.75 -31.26
N ASN A 16 -15.97 26.39 -31.46
CA ASN A 16 -16.44 25.68 -32.67
C ASN A 16 -17.61 26.43 -33.33
N PRO A 17 -17.52 26.81 -34.59
CA PRO A 17 -16.41 26.66 -35.55
C PRO A 17 -15.14 27.39 -35.10
N LYS A 18 -13.96 26.87 -35.51
CA LYS A 18 -12.65 27.45 -35.16
C LYS A 18 -12.57 28.94 -35.48
N SER A 19 -11.77 29.68 -34.73
CA SER A 19 -11.46 31.08 -34.99
C SER A 19 -11.11 31.31 -36.44
N SER A 20 -11.57 32.47 -37.00
CA SER A 20 -11.44 32.85 -38.42
C SER A 20 -12.26 32.01 -39.41
N SER A 21 -13.12 31.10 -38.99
CA SER A 21 -14.06 30.41 -39.86
C SER A 21 -15.15 31.36 -40.32
N LYS A 22 -15.55 31.26 -41.60
CA LYS A 22 -16.72 31.97 -42.11
C LYS A 22 -17.98 31.24 -41.65
N VAL A 23 -18.81 31.90 -40.88
CA VAL A 23 -20.11 31.39 -40.43
C VAL A 23 -21.25 32.18 -41.05
N LYS A 24 -22.39 31.54 -41.25
CA LYS A 24 -23.62 32.23 -41.69
C LYS A 24 -24.36 32.77 -40.49
N GLU A 25 -25.10 33.87 -40.70
CA GLU A 25 -26.03 34.37 -39.69
C GLU A 25 -27.01 33.28 -39.24
N GLY A 26 -27.23 33.17 -37.94
CA GLY A 26 -28.08 32.11 -37.32
C GLY A 26 -27.36 30.80 -36.98
N ASN A 27 -26.08 30.64 -37.36
CA ASN A 27 -25.31 29.46 -36.91
C ASN A 27 -24.97 29.52 -35.42
N THR A 28 -25.00 28.37 -34.78
CA THR A 28 -24.56 28.22 -33.39
C THR A 28 -23.04 28.22 -33.30
N ILE A 29 -22.49 28.96 -32.35
CA ILE A 29 -21.07 28.90 -31.94
C ILE A 29 -21.03 28.25 -30.56
N THR A 30 -20.25 27.19 -30.45
CA THR A 30 -20.01 26.52 -29.16
C THR A 30 -18.67 26.99 -28.58
N ILE A 31 -18.67 27.48 -27.36
CA ILE A 31 -17.48 27.86 -26.61
C ILE A 31 -17.36 26.91 -25.45
N THR A 32 -16.21 26.22 -25.32
CA THR A 32 -15.88 25.41 -24.18
C THR A 32 -15.01 26.23 -23.22
N ILE A 33 -15.41 26.31 -21.95
CA ILE A 33 -14.76 27.11 -20.92
C ILE A 33 -14.26 26.14 -19.83
N SER A 34 -13.06 26.39 -19.30
CA SER A 34 -12.51 25.65 -18.18
C SER A 34 -13.37 25.83 -16.93
N SER A 35 -13.63 24.74 -16.22
CA SER A 35 -14.39 24.76 -14.96
C SER A 35 -13.93 23.66 -14.02
N PHE A 36 -13.85 23.98 -12.73
CA PHE A 36 -13.54 23.05 -11.65
C PHE A 36 -14.79 22.41 -11.01
N GLU A 37 -15.98 22.79 -11.45
CA GLU A 37 -17.26 22.34 -10.86
C GLU A 37 -17.36 20.81 -10.80
N ASN A 38 -16.81 20.10 -11.80
CA ASN A 38 -16.83 18.64 -11.88
C ASN A 38 -15.50 18.00 -11.49
N THR A 39 -14.79 18.58 -10.54
CA THR A 39 -13.52 18.05 -10.03
C THR A 39 -13.53 17.90 -8.51
N ILE A 40 -12.59 17.12 -8.01
CA ILE A 40 -12.21 17.06 -6.59
C ILE A 40 -10.76 17.52 -6.43
N VAL A 41 -10.42 18.02 -5.24
CA VAL A 41 -9.03 18.27 -4.84
C VAL A 41 -8.51 17.05 -4.10
N VAL A 42 -7.34 16.55 -4.48
CA VAL A 42 -6.70 15.39 -3.84
C VAL A 42 -6.03 15.84 -2.54
N GLU A 43 -6.31 15.15 -1.45
CA GLU A 43 -5.71 15.38 -0.14
C GLU A 43 -4.36 14.68 0.00
N ASP A 44 -3.61 14.99 1.07
CA ASP A 44 -2.35 14.31 1.38
C ASP A 44 -2.59 13.06 2.23
N TYR A 45 -3.09 12.01 1.59
CA TYR A 45 -3.44 10.75 2.26
C TYR A 45 -2.24 10.07 2.95
N VAL A 46 -1.03 10.34 2.45
CA VAL A 46 0.21 9.75 3.01
C VAL A 46 0.57 10.44 4.32
N LYS A 47 0.60 11.77 4.34
CA LYS A 47 0.92 12.57 5.53
C LYS A 47 -0.11 12.36 6.64
N GLU A 48 -1.38 12.26 6.27
CA GLU A 48 -2.49 12.07 7.19
C GLU A 48 -2.61 10.61 7.68
N LYS A 49 -1.78 9.70 7.16
CA LYS A 49 -1.83 8.26 7.45
C LYS A 49 -3.23 7.66 7.22
N SER A 50 -3.88 8.12 6.16
CA SER A 50 -5.25 7.74 5.83
C SER A 50 -5.39 6.24 5.57
N LYS A 51 -6.53 5.66 5.95
CA LYS A 51 -6.84 4.24 5.70
C LYS A 51 -7.41 4.06 4.30
N LEU A 52 -6.87 3.08 3.56
CA LEU A 52 -7.25 2.82 2.17
C LEU A 52 -8.76 2.65 1.99
N ASP A 53 -9.41 1.86 2.84
CA ASP A 53 -10.83 1.53 2.67
C ASP A 53 -11.71 2.77 2.72
N LEU A 54 -11.39 3.73 3.58
CA LEU A 54 -12.13 4.98 3.72
C LEU A 54 -11.92 5.87 2.50
N VAL A 55 -10.65 6.13 2.15
CA VAL A 55 -10.29 6.97 1.00
C VAL A 55 -10.82 6.38 -0.31
N LYS A 56 -10.70 5.07 -0.48
CA LYS A 56 -11.21 4.38 -1.67
C LYS A 56 -12.71 4.54 -1.81
N ALA A 57 -13.48 4.32 -0.74
CA ALA A 57 -14.93 4.47 -0.76
C ALA A 57 -15.36 5.90 -1.09
N GLU A 58 -14.66 6.91 -0.55
CA GLU A 58 -14.93 8.32 -0.81
C GLU A 58 -14.65 8.69 -2.27
N LEU A 59 -13.47 8.32 -2.78
CA LEU A 59 -13.07 8.61 -4.16
C LEU A 59 -13.96 7.89 -5.18
N GLU A 60 -14.30 6.62 -4.94
CA GLU A 60 -15.21 5.86 -5.79
C GLU A 60 -16.64 6.42 -5.79
N ALA A 61 -17.11 7.01 -4.68
CA ALA A 61 -18.39 7.71 -4.64
C ALA A 61 -18.43 8.96 -5.53
N GLU A 62 -17.28 9.60 -5.74
CA GLU A 62 -17.10 10.72 -6.69
C GLU A 62 -16.81 10.25 -8.12
N GLY A 63 -16.88 8.95 -8.38
CA GLY A 63 -16.64 8.35 -9.70
C GLY A 63 -15.15 8.26 -10.08
N ILE A 64 -14.23 8.44 -9.12
CA ILE A 64 -12.79 8.29 -9.35
C ILE A 64 -12.44 6.81 -9.35
N ARG A 65 -11.66 6.38 -10.32
CA ARG A 65 -11.14 5.01 -10.38
C ARG A 65 -9.88 4.88 -9.51
N VAL A 66 -9.97 4.07 -8.46
CA VAL A 66 -8.84 3.81 -7.55
C VAL A 66 -8.15 2.51 -7.92
N ILE A 67 -6.85 2.57 -8.22
CA ILE A 67 -5.98 1.42 -8.44
C ILE A 67 -5.15 1.23 -7.19
N THR A 68 -5.12 0.02 -6.63
CA THR A 68 -4.45 -0.25 -5.36
C THR A 68 -3.29 -1.22 -5.53
N THR A 69 -2.19 -0.98 -4.80
CA THR A 69 -1.03 -1.86 -4.72
C THR A 69 -0.66 -2.08 -3.27
N ALA A 70 -0.52 -3.34 -2.85
CA ALA A 70 -0.07 -3.67 -1.51
C ALA A 70 1.45 -3.50 -1.38
N LYS A 71 1.91 -2.89 -0.29
CA LYS A 71 3.30 -2.88 0.16
C LYS A 71 3.39 -3.68 1.46
N LYS A 72 4.15 -4.76 1.45
CA LYS A 72 4.44 -5.55 2.65
C LYS A 72 5.25 -4.72 3.63
N VAL A 73 4.83 -4.69 4.87
CA VAL A 73 5.48 -4.03 6.00
C VAL A 73 5.49 -4.98 7.19
N THR A 74 6.43 -4.80 8.10
CA THR A 74 6.53 -5.53 9.38
C THR A 74 6.14 -4.62 10.53
N GLU A 75 6.03 -5.15 11.74
CA GLU A 75 5.81 -4.34 12.95
C GLU A 75 6.93 -3.32 13.19
N GLU A 76 8.18 -3.64 12.77
CA GLU A 76 9.34 -2.75 12.93
C GLU A 76 9.24 -1.49 12.06
N ASP A 77 8.45 -1.52 10.98
CA ASP A 77 8.22 -0.35 10.14
C ASP A 77 7.35 0.72 10.81
N GLU A 78 6.69 0.39 11.93
CA GLU A 78 5.76 1.26 12.68
C GLU A 78 4.64 1.85 11.80
N ILE A 79 4.25 1.12 10.77
CA ILE A 79 3.16 1.48 9.84
C ILE A 79 1.99 0.53 10.09
N GLU A 80 0.86 1.09 10.44
CA GLU A 80 -0.35 0.30 10.64
C GLU A 80 -0.86 -0.32 9.32
N GLU A 81 -1.44 -1.50 9.43
CA GLU A 81 -2.10 -2.15 8.29
C GLU A 81 -3.15 -1.23 7.64
N ASN A 82 -3.30 -1.37 6.32
CA ASN A 82 -4.26 -0.62 5.50
C ASN A 82 -4.00 0.90 5.44
N THR A 83 -2.83 1.37 5.87
CA THR A 83 -2.43 2.78 5.78
C THR A 83 -1.86 3.09 4.40
N ILE A 84 -2.31 4.19 3.79
CA ILE A 84 -1.76 4.65 2.50
C ILE A 84 -0.33 5.17 2.71
N VAL A 85 0.61 4.62 1.95
CA VAL A 85 2.05 4.96 2.01
C VAL A 85 2.57 5.62 0.75
N LYS A 86 1.77 5.64 -0.33
CA LYS A 86 2.08 6.36 -1.57
C LYS A 86 0.80 6.66 -2.34
N GLN A 87 0.77 7.81 -3.00
CA GLN A 87 -0.27 8.22 -3.95
C GLN A 87 0.37 8.74 -5.23
N SER A 88 -0.29 8.53 -6.39
CA SER A 88 0.22 8.94 -7.71
C SER A 88 -0.09 10.38 -8.06
N VAL A 89 -1.14 10.94 -7.49
CA VAL A 89 -1.57 12.34 -7.70
C VAL A 89 -1.11 13.16 -6.50
N LEU A 90 -0.50 14.32 -6.74
CA LEU A 90 0.03 15.14 -5.66
C LEU A 90 -1.09 15.82 -4.86
N PRO A 91 -0.87 16.04 -3.56
CA PRO A 91 -1.80 16.82 -2.75
C PRO A 91 -2.05 18.21 -3.34
N GLY A 92 -3.31 18.62 -3.41
CA GLY A 92 -3.73 19.88 -4.00
C GLY A 92 -4.04 19.84 -5.49
N GLU A 93 -3.61 18.80 -6.21
CA GLU A 93 -4.02 18.59 -7.61
C GLU A 93 -5.50 18.21 -7.72
N ARG A 94 -6.05 18.37 -8.90
CA ARG A 94 -7.46 18.09 -9.16
C ARG A 94 -7.63 16.83 -10.00
N LEU A 95 -8.67 16.06 -9.70
CA LEU A 95 -9.15 14.96 -10.52
C LEU A 95 -10.57 15.25 -11.02
N GLU A 96 -10.79 14.95 -12.28
CA GLU A 96 -12.13 15.05 -12.87
C GLU A 96 -13.02 13.92 -12.35
N LYS A 97 -14.21 14.26 -11.86
CA LYS A 97 -15.22 13.27 -11.44
C LYS A 97 -15.60 12.38 -12.61
N ASN A 98 -15.83 11.10 -12.33
CA ASN A 98 -16.18 10.05 -13.30
C ASN A 98 -15.10 9.65 -14.32
N ASN A 99 -14.00 10.42 -14.46
CA ASN A 99 -12.90 10.12 -15.39
C ASN A 99 -11.53 10.03 -14.68
N GLY A 100 -11.40 10.62 -13.49
CA GLY A 100 -10.15 10.64 -12.73
C GLY A 100 -9.68 9.26 -12.34
N VAL A 101 -8.36 9.10 -12.27
CA VAL A 101 -7.70 7.86 -11.83
C VAL A 101 -6.62 8.20 -10.83
N ILE A 102 -6.56 7.46 -9.75
CA ILE A 102 -5.49 7.54 -8.76
C ILE A 102 -4.96 6.16 -8.42
N GLU A 103 -3.64 6.05 -8.30
CA GLU A 103 -2.99 4.85 -7.78
C GLU A 103 -2.59 5.08 -6.33
N LEU A 104 -3.01 4.19 -5.44
CA LEU A 104 -2.69 4.21 -4.03
C LEU A 104 -1.92 2.95 -3.64
N THR A 105 -0.77 3.13 -2.97
CA THR A 105 -0.05 2.03 -2.35
C THR A 105 -0.38 2.01 -0.86
N TYR A 106 -0.74 0.86 -0.32
CA TYR A 106 -1.11 0.70 1.08
C TYR A 106 -0.29 -0.38 1.78
N ALA A 107 -0.12 -0.23 3.08
CA ALA A 107 0.61 -1.17 3.92
C ALA A 107 -0.21 -2.44 4.17
N THR A 108 0.41 -3.60 3.97
CA THR A 108 -0.09 -4.91 4.40
C THR A 108 0.90 -5.50 5.39
N LEU A 109 0.45 -5.72 6.62
CA LEU A 109 1.30 -6.25 7.69
C LEU A 109 1.63 -7.71 7.41
N ILE A 110 2.91 -8.04 7.45
CA ILE A 110 3.40 -9.42 7.39
C ILE A 110 4.19 -9.75 8.66
N VAL A 111 4.19 -11.02 9.03
CA VAL A 111 5.09 -11.58 10.06
C VAL A 111 6.30 -12.18 9.36
N VAL A 112 7.48 -11.96 9.91
CA VAL A 112 8.73 -12.54 9.42
C VAL A 112 9.36 -13.44 10.47
N TYR A 113 10.19 -14.41 10.03
CA TYR A 113 10.96 -15.25 10.98
C TYR A 113 12.02 -14.41 11.69
N PRO A 114 12.00 -14.33 13.04
CA PRO A 114 13.07 -13.69 13.79
C PRO A 114 14.34 -14.54 13.79
N ASP A 115 15.44 -13.99 14.31
CA ASP A 115 16.63 -14.77 14.60
C ASP A 115 16.45 -15.55 15.91
N PHE A 116 16.04 -16.81 15.79
CA PHE A 116 15.89 -17.67 16.97
C PHE A 116 17.23 -18.07 17.61
N THR A 117 18.36 -17.79 16.94
CA THR A 117 19.71 -18.16 17.42
C THR A 117 20.40 -17.05 18.22
N ASP A 118 19.78 -15.89 18.37
CA ASP A 118 20.35 -14.70 19.03
C ASP A 118 20.48 -14.83 20.57
N GLY A 119 19.96 -15.93 21.15
CA GLY A 119 19.99 -16.21 22.58
C GLY A 119 18.81 -15.64 23.38
N THR A 120 17.87 -14.93 22.74
CA THR A 120 16.65 -14.41 23.39
C THR A 120 15.52 -15.43 23.44
N TYR A 121 15.58 -16.44 22.57
CA TYR A 121 14.55 -17.46 22.43
C TYR A 121 14.91 -18.76 23.15
N ASN A 122 13.90 -19.41 23.69
CA ASN A 122 13.93 -20.78 24.15
C ASN A 122 12.88 -21.61 23.41
N LYS A 123 12.85 -22.94 23.66
CA LYS A 123 11.92 -23.86 22.99
C LYS A 123 10.45 -23.46 23.14
N ASP A 124 10.06 -22.99 24.33
CA ASP A 124 8.67 -22.65 24.63
C ASP A 124 8.23 -21.37 23.86
N LEU A 125 9.09 -20.32 23.84
CA LEU A 125 8.84 -19.10 23.08
C LEU A 125 8.76 -19.37 21.58
N ILE A 126 9.60 -20.27 21.05
CA ILE A 126 9.55 -20.65 19.65
C ILE A 126 8.26 -21.43 19.35
N GLN A 127 7.85 -22.34 20.22
CA GLN A 127 6.59 -23.06 20.07
C GLN A 127 5.41 -22.08 20.08
N GLN A 128 5.39 -21.13 20.99
CA GLN A 128 4.37 -20.09 21.03
C GLN A 128 4.33 -19.28 19.72
N PHE A 129 5.48 -18.84 19.21
CA PHE A 129 5.56 -18.16 17.92
C PHE A 129 4.94 -18.99 16.79
N CYS A 130 5.23 -20.30 16.76
CA CYS A 130 4.66 -21.20 15.76
C CYS A 130 3.14 -21.32 15.88
N ASP A 131 2.63 -21.48 17.11
CA ASP A 131 1.21 -21.63 17.38
C ASP A 131 0.44 -20.34 17.00
N ASP A 132 0.97 -19.17 17.39
CA ASP A 132 0.38 -17.86 17.09
C ASP A 132 0.30 -17.58 15.58
N ASN A 133 1.26 -18.10 14.82
CA ASN A 133 1.34 -17.89 13.37
C ASN A 133 0.81 -19.06 12.54
N GLY A 134 0.31 -20.12 13.19
CA GLY A 134 -0.28 -21.28 12.52
C GLY A 134 0.70 -22.06 11.66
N ILE A 135 1.96 -22.16 12.09
CA ILE A 135 3.02 -22.94 11.46
C ILE A 135 3.42 -24.13 12.37
N THR A 136 4.15 -25.09 11.83
CA THR A 136 4.59 -26.28 12.57
C THR A 136 6.05 -26.17 12.96
N CYS A 137 6.34 -26.20 14.27
CA CYS A 137 7.71 -26.30 14.79
C CYS A 137 8.17 -27.77 14.86
N LYS A 138 9.34 -28.04 14.31
CA LYS A 138 10.06 -29.31 14.43
C LYS A 138 11.37 -29.07 15.17
N PHE A 139 11.57 -29.74 16.30
CA PHE A 139 12.79 -29.61 17.08
C PHE A 139 13.71 -30.81 16.82
N LYS A 140 14.99 -30.54 16.58
CA LYS A 140 16.07 -31.54 16.43
C LYS A 140 17.15 -31.26 17.44
N GLU A 141 17.69 -32.29 18.02
CA GLU A 141 18.83 -32.23 18.89
C GLU A 141 20.13 -32.47 18.10
N HIS A 142 21.19 -31.81 18.49
CA HIS A 142 22.50 -31.94 17.90
C HIS A 142 23.60 -31.81 18.96
N GLU A 143 24.51 -32.79 19.01
CA GLU A 143 25.67 -32.72 19.92
C GLU A 143 26.55 -31.53 19.55
N SER A 144 26.71 -30.59 20.44
CA SER A 144 27.46 -29.36 20.20
C SER A 144 28.18 -28.88 21.48
N PRO A 145 29.35 -29.44 21.78
CA PRO A 145 30.11 -29.12 22.99
C PRO A 145 30.53 -27.66 23.13
N ASP A 146 30.51 -26.90 22.03
CA ASP A 146 30.85 -25.48 22.02
C ASP A 146 29.67 -24.57 22.43
N HIS A 147 28.46 -25.11 22.57
CA HIS A 147 27.27 -24.39 23.00
C HIS A 147 26.72 -24.92 24.32
N ASN A 148 26.02 -24.04 25.04
CA ASN A 148 25.32 -24.46 26.23
C ASN A 148 24.21 -25.46 25.89
N GLU A 149 23.96 -26.44 26.76
CA GLU A 149 22.82 -27.34 26.61
C GLU A 149 21.51 -26.58 26.54
N GLY A 150 20.68 -26.88 25.53
CA GLY A 150 19.43 -26.21 25.28
C GLY A 150 19.53 -24.94 24.40
N ALA A 151 20.76 -24.51 24.02
CA ALA A 151 20.91 -23.36 23.14
C ALA A 151 20.35 -23.64 21.72
N ILE A 152 19.69 -22.67 21.14
CA ILE A 152 19.24 -22.74 19.74
C ILE A 152 20.42 -22.41 18.85
N ILE A 153 20.83 -23.37 18.01
CA ILE A 153 22.04 -23.25 17.20
C ILE A 153 21.77 -23.13 15.70
N ASN A 154 20.55 -23.43 15.26
CA ASN A 154 20.18 -23.28 13.86
C ASN A 154 18.66 -23.23 13.68
N GLN A 155 18.23 -22.54 12.63
CA GLN A 155 16.85 -22.54 12.12
C GLN A 155 16.83 -22.77 10.61
N SER A 156 15.83 -23.53 10.12
CA SER A 156 15.73 -23.89 8.69
C SER A 156 15.13 -22.82 7.80
N ARG A 157 14.50 -21.80 8.39
CA ARG A 157 13.97 -20.64 7.68
C ARG A 157 14.88 -19.44 7.90
N PRO A 158 15.25 -18.70 6.84
CA PRO A 158 16.07 -17.51 7.00
C PRO A 158 15.37 -16.44 7.86
N VAL A 159 16.18 -15.70 8.60
CA VAL A 159 15.71 -14.48 9.30
C VAL A 159 15.18 -13.48 8.30
N GLY A 160 14.03 -12.87 8.58
CA GLY A 160 13.39 -11.89 7.70
C GLY A 160 12.52 -12.47 6.59
N ASP A 161 12.53 -13.80 6.38
CA ASP A 161 11.58 -14.43 5.46
C ASP A 161 10.15 -14.35 6.00
N GLU A 162 9.19 -14.16 5.09
CA GLU A 162 7.77 -14.09 5.45
C GLU A 162 7.26 -15.43 6.01
N VAL A 163 6.54 -15.35 7.11
CA VAL A 163 5.86 -16.50 7.72
C VAL A 163 4.58 -16.80 6.95
N ILE A 164 4.51 -17.98 6.38
CA ILE A 164 3.32 -18.44 5.64
C ILE A 164 2.58 -19.48 6.48
N LYS A 165 1.32 -19.23 6.77
CA LYS A 165 0.46 -20.16 7.51
C LYS A 165 0.49 -21.57 6.91
N GLY A 166 0.67 -22.59 7.77
CA GLY A 166 0.79 -23.99 7.36
C GLY A 166 2.19 -24.43 6.97
N ALA A 167 3.17 -23.51 6.93
CA ALA A 167 4.58 -23.88 6.72
C ALA A 167 5.16 -24.61 7.93
N ASP A 168 6.31 -25.26 7.74
CA ASP A 168 7.12 -25.84 8.85
C ASP A 168 8.47 -25.16 8.96
N ILE A 169 8.95 -25.10 10.18
CA ILE A 169 10.31 -24.71 10.52
C ILE A 169 10.96 -25.81 11.38
N THR A 170 12.24 -26.07 11.10
CA THR A 170 13.07 -26.96 11.94
C THR A 170 14.05 -26.12 12.73
N ILE A 171 14.05 -26.32 14.03
CA ILE A 171 14.94 -25.67 15.01
C ILE A 171 15.91 -26.73 15.51
N THR A 172 17.21 -26.43 15.52
CA THR A 172 18.24 -27.31 16.07
C THR A 172 18.68 -26.82 17.44
N ILE A 173 18.64 -27.71 18.41
CA ILE A 173 18.95 -27.42 19.81
C ILE A 173 20.25 -28.17 20.16
N ALA A 174 21.18 -27.50 20.84
CA ALA A 174 22.41 -28.10 21.35
C ALA A 174 22.10 -29.03 22.51
N ILE A 175 22.72 -30.22 22.47
CA ILE A 175 22.83 -31.15 23.60
C ILE A 175 24.31 -31.43 23.87
N ASN A 176 24.65 -31.79 25.13
CA ASN A 176 26.03 -32.10 25.56
C ASN A 176 26.15 -33.57 25.94
#